data_b418875c268ace8e30fbd9e6ae2a60ac
#
_entry.id   b418875c268ace8e30fbd9e6ae2a60ac
#
_cell.length_a   1.000
_cell.length_b   1.000
_cell.length_c   1.000
_cell.angle_alpha   90.00
_cell.angle_beta   90.00
_cell.angle_gamma   90.00
#
_symmetry.space_group_name_H-M   'P 1'
#
loop_
_entity.id
_entity.type
_entity.pdbx_description
1 polymer ?
#
loop_
_entity_poly.entity_id
_entity_poly.type
_entity_poly.pdbx_seq_one_letter_code
_entity_poly.pdbx_strand_id
1 'polypeptide(L)'
;LNGLTERNRTLGELMTELRARLGFVAQGSASKSNDATIKSFLQEAHEYVFGDLEPPAMRKKATIKLEAGSFLYDWHNDEEDEPIDPGRVLSVWVKVGDQIREPLTQGISEFDRSFSSLTGQPTKYDHLNGQIELHPIPDAPYDMIVEYTADRGRFDRASDRTSVPDRLVFLYALANAKAHYRHPDAQAAATAFQNMLAKEKFRQKENKRFFAQTEATRGQAQVARTANGGYTLRS
;
A
#
# COMPACT_ATOMS: atom_id res chain seq x y z
N LEU A 1 14.87 2.46 -5.40
CA LEU A 1 14.23 3.59 -4.67
C LEU A 1 13.59 4.64 -5.55
N ASN A 2 12.83 4.24 -6.52
CA ASN A 2 12.65 5.19 -7.60
C ASN A 2 11.18 5.57 -7.84
N GLY A 3 10.35 5.45 -6.82
CA GLY A 3 8.98 5.92 -6.87
C GLY A 3 8.73 7.24 -6.15
N LEU A 4 9.72 7.78 -5.44
CA LEU A 4 9.57 9.06 -4.76
C LEU A 4 9.76 10.19 -5.77
N THR A 5 8.68 10.88 -6.06
CA THR A 5 8.73 11.99 -7.01
C THR A 5 9.65 13.09 -6.48
N GLU A 6 10.49 13.65 -7.35
CA GLU A 6 11.33 14.82 -7.04
C GLU A 6 10.51 16.02 -6.54
N ARG A 7 9.19 15.95 -6.65
CA ARG A 7 8.24 16.96 -6.18
C ARG A 7 8.12 17.05 -4.66
N ASN A 8 8.42 15.96 -3.93
CA ASN A 8 8.32 15.98 -2.49
C ASN A 8 9.57 16.60 -1.86
N ARG A 9 9.38 17.49 -0.91
CA ARG A 9 10.47 18.15 -0.17
C ARG A 9 11.27 17.14 0.64
N THR A 10 12.55 17.47 0.84
CA THR A 10 13.46 16.71 1.68
C THR A 10 13.20 16.98 3.17
N LEU A 11 13.68 16.04 4.03
CA LEU A 11 13.63 16.23 5.48
C LEU A 11 14.32 17.53 5.92
N GLY A 12 15.47 17.86 5.31
CA GLY A 12 16.20 19.09 5.62
C GLY A 12 15.42 20.37 5.29
N GLU A 13 14.71 20.38 4.14
CA GLU A 13 13.84 21.50 3.75
C GLU A 13 12.66 21.64 4.72
N LEU A 14 12.01 20.52 5.08
CA LEU A 14 10.90 20.50 6.01
C LEU A 14 11.31 20.94 7.42
N MET A 15 12.48 20.50 7.90
CA MET A 15 13.05 20.95 9.18
C MET A 15 13.29 22.45 9.18
N THR A 16 13.84 22.99 8.11
CA THR A 16 14.11 24.42 7.98
C THR A 16 12.83 25.25 8.01
N GLU A 17 11.80 24.82 7.26
CA GLU A 17 10.50 25.49 7.26
C GLU A 17 9.79 25.37 8.61
N LEU A 18 9.84 24.19 9.25
CA LEU A 18 9.21 24.00 10.56
C LEU A 18 9.83 24.89 11.63
N ARG A 19 11.16 25.04 11.64
CA ARG A 19 11.85 26.00 12.52
C ARG A 19 11.39 27.43 12.29
N ALA A 20 11.32 27.85 11.04
CA ALA A 20 10.87 29.20 10.69
C ALA A 20 9.44 29.47 11.18
N ARG A 21 8.54 28.47 11.03
CA ARG A 21 7.14 28.58 11.48
C ARG A 21 6.96 28.58 13.01
N LEU A 22 7.91 27.98 13.73
CA LEU A 22 7.93 27.97 15.19
C LEU A 22 8.65 29.20 15.78
N GLY A 23 9.19 30.07 14.93
CA GLY A 23 9.94 31.25 15.38
C GLY A 23 11.36 30.92 15.85
N PHE A 24 11.86 29.73 15.60
CA PHE A 24 13.25 29.36 15.90
C PHE A 24 14.18 29.92 14.83
N VAL A 25 14.51 31.19 14.96
CA VAL A 25 15.48 31.84 14.07
C VAL A 25 16.87 31.27 14.34
N ALA A 26 17.60 30.92 13.29
CA ALA A 26 18.97 30.38 13.36
C ALA A 26 19.93 31.39 13.99
N GLN A 27 20.06 31.38 15.31
CA GLN A 27 21.04 32.19 16.06
C GLN A 27 22.00 31.23 16.76
N GLY A 28 23.15 30.96 16.10
CA GLY A 28 24.29 30.28 16.71
C GLY A 28 24.07 28.78 17.02
N SER A 29 24.93 28.21 17.86
CA SER A 29 24.90 26.80 18.25
C SER A 29 23.64 26.35 19.00
N ALA A 30 22.92 27.25 19.63
CA ALA A 30 21.66 26.97 20.34
C ALA A 30 20.52 26.56 19.40
N SER A 31 20.58 26.92 18.11
CA SER A 31 19.57 26.52 17.13
C SER A 31 19.57 25.00 16.85
N LYS A 32 20.69 24.32 17.09
CA LYS A 32 20.82 22.87 16.85
C LYS A 32 20.27 22.01 17.99
N SER A 33 20.02 22.59 19.17
CA SER A 33 19.53 21.81 20.34
C SER A 33 18.14 21.22 20.13
N ASN A 34 17.32 21.82 19.27
CA ASN A 34 15.96 21.37 18.97
C ASN A 34 15.86 20.51 17.70
N ASP A 35 16.98 20.25 17.01
CA ASP A 35 16.99 19.51 15.75
C ASP A 35 16.44 18.10 15.89
N ALA A 36 16.81 17.40 16.95
CA ALA A 36 16.33 16.05 17.24
C ALA A 36 14.82 16.02 17.45
N THR A 37 14.29 16.99 18.21
CA THR A 37 12.85 17.10 18.48
C THR A 37 12.06 17.46 17.21
N ILE A 38 12.56 18.39 16.40
CA ILE A 38 11.94 18.77 15.13
C ILE A 38 11.96 17.61 14.15
N LYS A 39 13.08 16.88 14.09
CA LYS A 39 13.22 15.67 13.28
C LYS A 39 12.21 14.62 13.72
N SER A 40 12.06 14.37 15.02
CA SER A 40 11.12 13.37 15.53
C SER A 40 9.66 13.69 15.16
N PHE A 41 9.24 14.96 15.23
CA PHE A 41 7.91 15.37 14.78
C PHE A 41 7.68 15.08 13.29
N LEU A 42 8.67 15.30 12.44
CA LEU A 42 8.57 15.04 11.02
C LEU A 42 8.57 13.53 10.69
N GLN A 43 9.35 12.75 11.43
CA GLN A 43 9.38 11.29 11.29
C GLN A 43 8.06 10.66 11.72
N GLU A 44 7.53 11.06 12.89
CA GLU A 44 6.21 10.64 13.37
C GLU A 44 5.11 11.04 12.38
N ALA A 45 5.17 12.27 11.86
CA ALA A 45 4.24 12.76 10.86
C ALA A 45 4.27 11.91 9.57
N HIS A 46 5.45 11.55 9.10
CA HIS A 46 5.63 10.73 7.92
C HIS A 46 5.03 9.33 8.12
N GLU A 47 5.28 8.73 9.28
CA GLU A 47 4.73 7.44 9.67
C GLU A 47 3.21 7.44 9.74
N TYR A 48 2.65 8.42 10.47
CA TYR A 48 1.21 8.55 10.62
C TYR A 48 0.49 8.75 9.28
N VAL A 49 0.98 9.70 8.46
CA VAL A 49 0.36 10.00 7.16
C VAL A 49 0.49 8.83 6.21
N PHE A 50 1.61 8.09 6.24
CA PHE A 50 1.81 6.90 5.41
C PHE A 50 0.82 5.79 5.77
N GLY A 51 0.67 5.48 7.07
CA GLY A 51 -0.28 4.47 7.53
C GLY A 51 -1.74 4.81 7.24
N ASP A 52 -2.08 6.11 7.21
CA ASP A 52 -3.45 6.57 7.01
C ASP A 52 -3.85 6.73 5.53
N LEU A 53 -2.89 6.98 4.62
CA LEU A 53 -3.15 7.18 3.19
C LEU A 53 -2.86 5.95 2.33
N GLU A 54 -1.93 5.08 2.72
CA GLU A 54 -1.46 3.96 1.89
C GLU A 54 -1.25 4.36 0.42
N PRO A 55 -0.24 5.20 0.13
CA PRO A 55 -0.16 5.90 -1.14
C PRO A 55 -0.04 4.92 -2.32
N PRO A 56 -0.87 5.06 -3.37
CA PRO A 56 -0.83 4.18 -4.54
C PRO A 56 0.53 4.14 -5.25
N ALA A 57 1.34 5.19 -5.08
CA ALA A 57 2.70 5.27 -5.63
C ALA A 57 3.67 4.25 -5.00
N MET A 58 3.32 3.68 -3.85
CA MET A 58 4.12 2.67 -3.15
C MET A 58 3.67 1.23 -3.47
N ARG A 59 2.70 1.07 -4.37
CA ARG A 59 2.31 -0.27 -4.84
C ARG A 59 3.40 -0.85 -5.72
N LYS A 60 3.78 -2.07 -5.41
CA LYS A 60 4.78 -2.85 -6.13
C LYS A 60 4.24 -4.24 -6.45
N LYS A 61 4.94 -4.91 -7.35
CA LYS A 61 4.71 -6.32 -7.68
C LYS A 61 6.02 -7.06 -7.51
N ALA A 62 5.96 -8.17 -6.80
CA ALA A 62 7.06 -9.13 -6.71
C ALA A 62 6.69 -10.40 -7.46
N THR A 63 7.67 -11.06 -8.06
CA THR A 63 7.52 -12.36 -8.67
C THR A 63 8.29 -13.38 -7.85
N ILE A 64 7.58 -14.31 -7.23
CA ILE A 64 8.16 -15.40 -6.45
C ILE A 64 8.09 -16.68 -7.29
N LYS A 65 9.22 -17.34 -7.49
CA LYS A 65 9.31 -18.58 -8.25
C LYS A 65 8.81 -19.75 -7.40
N LEU A 66 7.78 -20.43 -7.85
CA LEU A 66 7.25 -21.64 -7.21
C LEU A 66 7.93 -22.87 -7.78
N GLU A 67 8.26 -23.81 -6.90
CA GLU A 67 8.82 -25.12 -7.25
C GLU A 67 7.80 -26.22 -7.00
N ALA A 68 7.81 -27.26 -7.85
CA ALA A 68 6.95 -28.41 -7.68
C ALA A 68 7.23 -29.12 -6.34
N GLY A 69 6.17 -29.40 -5.58
CA GLY A 69 6.26 -30.05 -4.28
C GLY A 69 6.56 -29.13 -3.08
N SER A 70 6.89 -27.86 -3.29
CA SER A 70 7.07 -26.86 -2.24
C SER A 70 5.78 -26.07 -2.02
N PHE A 71 5.40 -25.85 -0.77
CA PHE A 71 4.17 -25.13 -0.43
C PHE A 71 4.37 -23.95 0.52
N LEU A 72 5.61 -23.74 1.00
CA LEU A 72 6.00 -22.61 1.86
C LEU A 72 7.02 -21.73 1.15
N TYR A 73 6.78 -20.44 1.16
CA TYR A 73 7.63 -19.42 0.51
C TYR A 73 7.77 -18.21 1.42
N ASP A 74 8.90 -17.52 1.30
CA ASP A 74 9.15 -16.32 2.09
C ASP A 74 8.43 -15.09 1.49
N TRP A 75 8.01 -14.18 2.35
CA TRP A 75 7.50 -12.86 1.98
C TRP A 75 8.68 -11.94 1.60
N HIS A 76 9.26 -12.19 0.45
CA HIS A 76 10.42 -11.44 -0.02
C HIS A 76 10.29 -11.09 -1.50
N ASN A 77 10.75 -9.88 -1.86
CA ASN A 77 10.89 -9.45 -3.24
C ASN A 77 12.36 -9.55 -3.63
N ASP A 78 12.72 -10.62 -4.33
CA ASP A 78 14.12 -10.89 -4.74
C ASP A 78 14.67 -9.87 -5.74
N GLU A 79 13.79 -9.23 -6.54
CA GLU A 79 14.22 -8.24 -7.53
C GLU A 79 14.69 -6.93 -6.88
N GLU A 80 14.08 -6.53 -5.77
CA GLU A 80 14.39 -5.28 -5.07
C GLU A 80 15.07 -5.51 -3.71
N ASP A 81 15.31 -6.76 -3.32
CA ASP A 81 15.90 -7.16 -2.03
C ASP A 81 15.17 -6.49 -0.85
N GLU A 82 13.84 -6.63 -0.82
CA GLU A 82 13.04 -6.06 0.25
C GLU A 82 12.02 -7.06 0.82
N PRO A 83 11.77 -7.04 2.14
CA PRO A 83 10.71 -7.85 2.75
C PRO A 83 9.34 -7.31 2.34
N ILE A 84 8.39 -8.22 2.15
CA ILE A 84 6.98 -7.91 1.91
C ILE A 84 6.24 -8.02 3.25
N ASP A 85 5.54 -6.96 3.65
CA ASP A 85 4.66 -7.00 4.81
C ASP A 85 3.36 -7.74 4.44
N PRO A 86 3.09 -8.92 5.05
CA PRO A 86 1.86 -9.67 4.78
C PRO A 86 0.58 -8.87 5.01
N GLY A 87 0.58 -7.92 5.96
CA GLY A 87 -0.55 -7.05 6.25
C GLY A 87 -0.84 -6.01 5.17
N ARG A 88 0.08 -5.84 4.21
CA ARG A 88 -0.03 -4.86 3.11
C ARG A 88 -0.13 -5.51 1.73
N VAL A 89 -0.40 -6.81 1.69
CA VAL A 89 -0.65 -7.53 0.44
C VAL A 89 -2.04 -7.18 -0.07
N LEU A 90 -2.11 -6.77 -1.33
CA LEU A 90 -3.36 -6.38 -1.99
C LEU A 90 -3.98 -7.56 -2.73
N SER A 91 -3.14 -8.36 -3.38
CA SER A 91 -3.58 -9.52 -4.15
C SER A 91 -2.40 -10.43 -4.51
N VAL A 92 -2.70 -11.71 -4.69
CA VAL A 92 -1.74 -12.74 -5.06
C VAL A 92 -2.31 -13.49 -6.25
N TRP A 93 -1.51 -13.69 -7.29
CA TRP A 93 -1.88 -14.45 -8.49
C TRP A 93 -0.85 -15.52 -8.82
N VAL A 94 -1.25 -16.52 -9.55
CA VAL A 94 -0.33 -17.48 -10.18
C VAL A 94 -0.38 -17.30 -11.68
N LYS A 95 0.78 -17.18 -12.30
CA LYS A 95 0.97 -17.14 -13.74
C LYS A 95 1.25 -18.56 -14.24
N VAL A 96 0.48 -19.00 -15.23
CA VAL A 96 0.64 -20.29 -15.90
C VAL A 96 0.99 -20.03 -17.36
N GLY A 97 2.24 -20.30 -17.74
CA GLY A 97 2.76 -19.82 -19.02
C GLY A 97 2.70 -18.29 -19.09
N ASP A 98 2.07 -17.75 -20.13
CA ASP A 98 1.89 -16.30 -20.31
C ASP A 98 0.57 -15.75 -19.77
N GLN A 99 -0.27 -16.61 -19.18
CA GLN A 99 -1.58 -16.19 -18.69
C GLN A 99 -1.58 -16.01 -17.17
N ILE A 100 -2.05 -14.86 -16.72
CA ILE A 100 -2.36 -14.61 -15.31
C ILE A 100 -3.75 -15.22 -15.06
N ARG A 101 -3.84 -16.07 -14.04
CA ARG A 101 -5.11 -16.66 -13.60
C ARG A 101 -5.84 -15.74 -12.63
N GLU A 102 -6.99 -16.19 -12.16
CA GLU A 102 -7.74 -15.51 -11.13
C GLU A 102 -6.89 -15.32 -9.85
N PRO A 103 -7.14 -14.28 -9.05
CA PRO A 103 -6.43 -14.10 -7.78
C PRO A 103 -6.63 -15.30 -6.87
N LEU A 104 -5.58 -15.67 -6.13
CA LEU A 104 -5.69 -16.68 -5.10
C LEU A 104 -6.59 -16.19 -3.97
N THR A 105 -7.39 -17.08 -3.41
CA THR A 105 -8.22 -16.79 -2.26
C THR A 105 -7.39 -16.90 -0.99
N GLN A 106 -7.45 -15.88 -0.12
CA GLN A 106 -6.79 -15.95 1.18
C GLN A 106 -7.57 -16.84 2.14
N GLY A 107 -6.84 -17.67 2.87
CA GLY A 107 -7.34 -18.58 3.89
C GLY A 107 -7.32 -20.05 3.45
N ILE A 108 -6.59 -20.87 4.20
CA ILE A 108 -6.51 -22.33 4.05
C ILE A 108 -7.11 -22.95 5.31
N SER A 109 -8.22 -23.66 5.16
CA SER A 109 -8.89 -24.29 6.29
C SER A 109 -8.14 -25.55 6.77
N GLU A 110 -8.39 -25.97 8.01
CA GLU A 110 -7.87 -27.25 8.50
C GLU A 110 -8.35 -28.45 7.66
N PHE A 111 -9.51 -28.32 7.05
CA PHE A 111 -10.00 -29.33 6.10
C PHE A 111 -9.10 -29.37 4.86
N ASP A 112 -8.72 -28.22 4.27
CA ASP A 112 -7.78 -28.17 3.15
C ASP A 112 -6.42 -28.79 3.53
N ARG A 113 -5.90 -28.46 4.72
CA ARG A 113 -4.63 -29.01 5.24
C ARG A 113 -4.67 -30.53 5.47
N SER A 114 -5.86 -31.08 5.73
CA SER A 114 -6.01 -32.55 5.86
C SER A 114 -5.74 -33.28 4.54
N PHE A 115 -5.82 -32.60 3.40
CA PHE A 115 -5.46 -33.08 2.06
C PHE A 115 -4.05 -32.61 1.65
N SER A 116 -3.08 -32.73 2.56
CA SER A 116 -1.68 -32.29 2.35
C SER A 116 -0.96 -32.95 1.17
N SER A 117 -1.53 -34.01 0.59
CA SER A 117 -1.00 -34.68 -0.62
C SER A 117 -1.63 -34.17 -1.92
N LEU A 118 -2.58 -33.23 -1.85
CA LEU A 118 -3.20 -32.69 -3.05
C LEU A 118 -2.21 -31.76 -3.77
N THR A 119 -1.82 -32.17 -4.97
CA THR A 119 -0.94 -31.37 -5.84
C THR A 119 -1.74 -30.81 -7.00
N GLY A 120 -1.35 -29.62 -7.45
CA GLY A 120 -1.99 -28.94 -8.56
C GLY A 120 -1.61 -27.47 -8.63
N GLN A 121 -2.24 -26.72 -9.53
CA GLN A 121 -2.09 -25.29 -9.55
C GLN A 121 -2.66 -24.68 -8.25
N PRO A 122 -1.91 -23.87 -7.51
CA PRO A 122 -2.41 -23.18 -6.31
C PRO A 122 -3.63 -22.31 -6.61
N THR A 123 -4.61 -22.38 -5.71
CA THR A 123 -5.84 -21.58 -5.76
C THR A 123 -6.08 -20.78 -4.48
N LYS A 124 -5.41 -21.17 -3.40
CA LYS A 124 -5.49 -20.52 -2.09
C LYS A 124 -4.09 -20.22 -1.55
N TYR A 125 -4.00 -19.20 -0.72
CA TYR A 125 -2.81 -18.90 0.06
C TYR A 125 -3.19 -18.51 1.49
N ASP A 126 -2.26 -18.67 2.41
CA ASP A 126 -2.42 -18.25 3.80
C ASP A 126 -1.05 -17.86 4.40
N HIS A 127 -1.09 -17.35 5.62
CA HIS A 127 0.10 -17.03 6.40
C HIS A 127 0.36 -18.15 7.41
N LEU A 128 1.49 -18.81 7.28
CA LEU A 128 1.91 -19.84 8.23
C LEU A 128 3.34 -19.58 8.69
N ASN A 129 3.55 -19.40 10.01
CA ASN A 129 4.87 -19.17 10.61
C ASN A 129 5.70 -18.05 9.96
N GLY A 130 5.04 -16.98 9.49
CA GLY A 130 5.71 -15.87 8.81
C GLY A 130 6.01 -16.11 7.33
N GLN A 131 5.55 -17.24 6.77
CA GLN A 131 5.71 -17.60 5.36
C GLN A 131 4.36 -17.62 4.63
N ILE A 132 4.42 -17.67 3.31
CA ILE A 132 3.27 -17.92 2.44
C ILE A 132 3.04 -19.41 2.37
N GLU A 133 1.87 -19.87 2.80
CA GLU A 133 1.39 -21.22 2.57
C GLU A 133 0.52 -21.26 1.33
N LEU A 134 0.73 -22.26 0.45
CA LEU A 134 -0.05 -22.44 -0.77
C LEU A 134 -0.84 -23.75 -0.76
N HIS A 135 -2.05 -23.70 -1.29
CA HIS A 135 -2.89 -24.89 -1.45
C HIS A 135 -3.69 -24.84 -2.78
N PRO A 136 -3.75 -25.93 -3.56
CA PRO A 136 -2.93 -27.15 -3.51
C PRO A 136 -1.42 -26.90 -3.59
N ILE A 137 -0.64 -27.92 -3.24
CA ILE A 137 0.82 -27.88 -3.40
C ILE A 137 1.14 -27.78 -4.90
N PRO A 138 2.00 -26.87 -5.34
CA PRO A 138 2.40 -26.76 -6.74
C PRO A 138 2.85 -28.09 -7.36
N ASP A 139 2.26 -28.49 -8.47
CA ASP A 139 2.62 -29.70 -9.22
C ASP A 139 3.67 -29.44 -10.30
N ALA A 140 3.93 -28.17 -10.60
CA ALA A 140 4.89 -27.71 -11.59
C ALA A 140 5.50 -26.37 -11.15
N PRO A 141 6.59 -25.91 -11.77
CA PRO A 141 7.09 -24.56 -11.54
C PRO A 141 6.10 -23.52 -12.08
N TYR A 142 5.77 -22.55 -11.24
CA TYR A 142 4.91 -21.41 -11.55
C TYR A 142 5.56 -20.09 -11.13
N ASP A 143 5.07 -18.98 -11.69
CA ASP A 143 5.37 -17.65 -11.20
C ASP A 143 4.21 -17.16 -10.35
N MET A 144 4.45 -16.93 -9.06
CA MET A 144 3.50 -16.28 -8.17
C MET A 144 3.79 -14.78 -8.17
N ILE A 145 2.77 -13.98 -8.49
CA ILE A 145 2.84 -12.52 -8.51
C ILE A 145 2.14 -12.01 -7.27
N VAL A 146 2.85 -11.29 -6.43
CA VAL A 146 2.34 -10.63 -5.22
C VAL A 146 2.27 -9.14 -5.46
N GLU A 147 1.08 -8.54 -5.41
CA GLU A 147 0.91 -7.09 -5.39
C GLU A 147 0.76 -6.63 -3.94
N TYR A 148 1.58 -5.68 -3.55
CA TYR A 148 1.66 -5.20 -2.18
C TYR A 148 1.96 -3.70 -2.13
N THR A 149 1.74 -3.09 -0.98
CA THR A 149 2.21 -1.74 -0.71
C THR A 149 3.57 -1.84 0.00
N ALA A 150 4.62 -1.37 -0.67
CA ALA A 150 5.97 -1.35 -0.10
C ALA A 150 6.02 -0.54 1.19
N ASP A 151 7.01 -0.81 2.03
CA ASP A 151 7.20 -0.04 3.25
C ASP A 151 7.57 1.41 2.93
N ARG A 152 7.32 2.29 3.89
CA ARG A 152 7.72 3.68 3.79
C ARG A 152 9.24 3.75 3.62
N GLY A 153 9.70 4.56 2.68
CA GLY A 153 11.13 4.82 2.53
C GLY A 153 11.75 5.39 3.80
N ARG A 154 13.04 5.22 3.96
CA ARG A 154 13.80 5.86 5.06
C ARG A 154 13.57 7.37 5.02
N PHE A 155 13.31 7.95 6.19
CA PHE A 155 13.14 9.39 6.39
C PHE A 155 13.97 9.83 7.58
N ASP A 156 15.29 9.68 7.44
CA ASP A 156 16.25 9.87 8.53
C ASP A 156 17.36 10.87 8.17
N ARG A 157 17.82 10.89 6.92
CA ARG A 157 18.85 11.80 6.44
C ARG A 157 18.21 13.09 5.92
N ALA A 158 18.93 14.20 6.00
CA ALA A 158 18.45 15.49 5.50
C ALA A 158 18.08 15.48 4.01
N SER A 159 18.70 14.59 3.22
CA SER A 159 18.42 14.36 1.79
C SER A 159 17.19 13.50 1.51
N ASP A 160 16.68 12.77 2.51
CA ASP A 160 15.58 11.83 2.30
C ASP A 160 14.30 12.60 2.02
N ARG A 161 13.51 12.07 1.08
CA ARG A 161 12.23 12.66 0.67
C ARG A 161 11.06 11.89 1.27
N THR A 162 9.95 12.57 1.45
CA THR A 162 8.72 11.91 1.91
C THR A 162 8.14 11.00 0.84
N SER A 163 7.65 9.81 1.24
CA SER A 163 6.91 8.88 0.37
C SER A 163 5.42 9.24 0.22
N VAL A 164 4.96 10.21 0.98
CA VAL A 164 3.59 10.75 0.99
C VAL A 164 3.61 12.25 0.68
N PRO A 165 2.47 12.88 0.40
CA PRO A 165 2.44 14.31 0.14
C PRO A 165 3.09 15.11 1.29
N ASP A 166 4.20 15.74 0.99
CA ASP A 166 5.06 16.47 1.92
C ASP A 166 4.32 17.54 2.73
N ARG A 167 3.30 18.16 2.12
CA ARG A 167 2.46 19.17 2.78
C ARG A 167 1.65 18.58 3.95
N LEU A 168 1.19 17.32 3.84
CA LEU A 168 0.50 16.66 4.96
C LEU A 168 1.45 16.35 6.10
N VAL A 169 2.64 15.82 5.78
CA VAL A 169 3.70 15.59 6.78
C VAL A 169 4.03 16.88 7.51
N PHE A 170 4.20 17.97 6.76
CA PHE A 170 4.49 19.27 7.33
C PHE A 170 3.38 19.80 8.26
N LEU A 171 2.12 19.72 7.83
CA LEU A 171 1.00 20.23 8.62
C LEU A 171 0.79 19.41 9.90
N TYR A 172 0.94 18.09 9.85
CA TYR A 172 0.87 17.25 11.05
C TYR A 172 2.00 17.58 12.03
N ALA A 173 3.24 17.62 11.53
CA ALA A 173 4.40 17.96 12.34
C ALA A 173 4.26 19.38 12.96
N LEU A 174 3.75 20.34 12.18
CA LEU A 174 3.52 21.71 12.67
C LEU A 174 2.45 21.74 13.77
N ALA A 175 1.36 20.98 13.63
CA ALA A 175 0.30 20.92 14.64
C ALA A 175 0.85 20.33 15.94
N ASN A 176 1.57 19.21 15.88
CA ASN A 176 2.16 18.57 17.05
C ASN A 176 3.24 19.43 17.70
N ALA A 177 4.12 20.03 16.91
CA ALA A 177 5.14 20.93 17.42
C ALA A 177 4.51 22.16 18.11
N LYS A 178 3.50 22.80 17.50
CA LYS A 178 2.77 23.92 18.13
C LYS A 178 2.08 23.50 19.42
N ALA A 179 1.49 22.31 19.47
CA ALA A 179 0.89 21.78 20.70
C ALA A 179 1.94 21.54 21.78
N HIS A 180 3.09 20.93 21.43
CA HIS A 180 4.21 20.70 22.33
C HIS A 180 4.74 21.98 22.96
N TYR A 181 4.91 23.02 22.14
CA TYR A 181 5.38 24.34 22.61
C TYR A 181 4.24 25.23 23.12
N ARG A 182 3.03 24.72 23.32
CA ARG A 182 1.84 25.45 23.82
C ARG A 182 1.53 26.71 23.03
N HIS A 183 1.72 26.65 21.71
CA HIS A 183 1.43 27.81 20.86
C HIS A 183 -0.09 27.98 20.71
N PRO A 184 -0.62 29.22 20.76
CA PRO A 184 -2.08 29.47 20.72
C PRO A 184 -2.74 28.98 19.43
N ASP A 185 -2.01 28.92 18.31
CA ASP A 185 -2.54 28.50 17.01
C ASP A 185 -2.46 26.96 16.76
N ALA A 186 -2.15 26.17 17.79
CA ALA A 186 -2.02 24.69 17.62
C ALA A 186 -3.30 24.08 17.05
N GLN A 187 -4.47 24.50 17.56
CA GLN A 187 -5.76 24.01 17.09
C GLN A 187 -6.04 24.38 15.62
N ALA A 188 -5.67 25.57 15.20
CA ALA A 188 -5.82 26.00 13.81
C ALA A 188 -4.94 25.16 12.85
N ALA A 189 -3.70 24.84 13.28
CA ALA A 189 -2.81 23.97 12.52
C ALA A 189 -3.37 22.52 12.42
N ALA A 190 -3.91 21.98 13.50
CA ALA A 190 -4.55 20.67 13.52
C ALA A 190 -5.77 20.62 12.58
N THR A 191 -6.62 21.65 12.61
CA THR A 191 -7.78 21.74 11.69
C THR A 191 -7.34 21.83 10.24
N ALA A 192 -6.28 22.57 9.93
CA ALA A 192 -5.72 22.66 8.57
C ALA A 192 -5.20 21.30 8.08
N PHE A 193 -4.55 20.53 8.94
CA PHE A 193 -4.12 19.17 8.65
C PHE A 193 -5.32 18.27 8.34
N GLN A 194 -6.34 18.22 9.21
CA GLN A 194 -7.51 17.36 9.02
C GLN A 194 -8.26 17.68 7.72
N ASN A 195 -8.44 18.94 7.39
CA ASN A 195 -9.07 19.36 6.14
C ASN A 195 -8.27 18.91 4.91
N MET A 196 -6.95 19.05 4.97
CA MET A 196 -6.08 18.62 3.88
C MET A 196 -6.06 17.10 3.72
N LEU A 197 -6.02 16.36 4.83
CA LEU A 197 -6.07 14.89 4.85
C LEU A 197 -7.38 14.37 4.25
N ALA A 198 -8.51 14.94 4.67
CA ALA A 198 -9.81 14.57 4.12
C ALA A 198 -9.87 14.80 2.60
N LYS A 199 -9.36 15.94 2.12
CA LYS A 199 -9.27 16.25 0.68
C LYS A 199 -8.41 15.23 -0.07
N GLU A 200 -7.27 14.83 0.50
CA GLU A 200 -6.37 13.88 -0.15
C GLU A 200 -6.98 12.47 -0.19
N LYS A 201 -7.61 12.03 0.90
CA LYS A 201 -8.37 10.77 0.95
C LYS A 201 -9.50 10.74 -0.09
N PHE A 202 -10.23 11.84 -0.24
CA PHE A 202 -11.28 11.95 -1.24
C PHE A 202 -10.71 11.85 -2.66
N ARG A 203 -9.61 12.56 -2.95
CA ARG A 203 -8.92 12.51 -4.24
C ARG A 203 -8.44 11.10 -4.60
N GLN A 204 -7.97 10.34 -3.62
CA GLN A 204 -7.56 8.95 -3.86
C GLN A 204 -8.73 8.02 -4.18
N LYS A 205 -9.89 8.25 -3.56
CA LYS A 205 -11.11 7.47 -3.85
C LYS A 205 -11.68 7.75 -5.23
N GLU A 206 -11.66 9.00 -5.67
CA GLU A 206 -12.14 9.39 -7.01
C GLU A 206 -11.30 8.81 -8.15
N ASN A 207 -10.00 8.58 -7.92
CA ASN A 207 -9.11 7.96 -8.90
C ASN A 207 -9.28 6.44 -9.03
N LYS A 208 -10.10 5.79 -8.22
CA LYS A 208 -10.55 4.43 -8.51
C LYS A 208 -11.47 4.52 -9.73
N ARG A 209 -10.89 4.30 -10.92
CA ARG A 209 -11.68 4.13 -12.14
C ARG A 209 -12.67 3.01 -11.88
N PHE A 210 -13.93 3.34 -11.78
CA PHE A 210 -15.00 2.38 -11.94
C PHE A 210 -14.92 1.91 -13.39
N PHE A 211 -14.23 0.82 -13.64
CA PHE A 211 -14.55 0.03 -14.81
C PHE A 211 -15.92 -0.54 -14.51
N ALA A 212 -16.97 0.09 -15.04
CA ALA A 212 -18.25 -0.59 -15.13
C ALA A 212 -17.92 -1.95 -15.77
N GLN A 213 -18.07 -3.02 -15.01
CA GLN A 213 -17.94 -4.36 -15.56
C GLN A 213 -19.08 -4.51 -16.56
N THR A 214 -18.77 -4.23 -17.81
CA THR A 214 -19.69 -4.48 -18.94
C THR A 214 -19.96 -5.98 -19.09
N GLU A 215 -19.30 -6.80 -18.28
CA GLU A 215 -19.49 -8.25 -18.25
C GLU A 215 -20.80 -8.69 -17.61
N ALA A 216 -21.40 -7.88 -16.73
CA ALA A 216 -22.73 -8.19 -16.19
C ALA A 216 -23.82 -8.20 -17.29
N THR A 217 -23.53 -7.63 -18.46
CA THR A 217 -24.49 -7.62 -19.59
C THR A 217 -24.21 -8.74 -20.61
N ARG A 218 -23.05 -9.39 -20.53
CA ARG A 218 -22.74 -10.53 -21.45
C ARG A 218 -23.37 -11.85 -21.07
N GLY A 219 -23.89 -11.99 -19.86
CA GLY A 219 -24.50 -13.21 -19.36
C GLY A 219 -26.02 -13.23 -19.30
N GLN A 220 -26.68 -12.09 -19.53
CA GLN A 220 -28.14 -12.08 -19.61
C GLN A 220 -28.57 -12.39 -21.05
N ALA A 221 -28.75 -13.67 -21.33
CA ALA A 221 -29.47 -14.09 -22.51
C ALA A 221 -30.80 -13.34 -22.54
N GLN A 222 -30.98 -12.45 -23.49
CA GLN A 222 -32.26 -11.77 -23.67
C GLN A 222 -33.29 -12.81 -24.11
N VAL A 223 -34.24 -13.07 -23.22
CA VAL A 223 -35.39 -13.92 -23.54
C VAL A 223 -36.37 -13.09 -24.36
N ALA A 224 -36.35 -13.29 -25.65
CA ALA A 224 -37.34 -12.68 -26.55
C ALA A 224 -38.58 -13.57 -26.65
N ARG A 225 -39.74 -13.01 -26.43
CA ARG A 225 -41.04 -13.70 -26.60
C ARG A 225 -41.35 -13.76 -28.09
N THR A 226 -41.50 -14.96 -28.62
CA THR A 226 -41.91 -15.14 -30.03
C THR A 226 -43.42 -14.92 -30.16
N ALA A 227 -43.87 -14.54 -31.37
CA ALA A 227 -45.27 -14.27 -31.66
C ALA A 227 -46.20 -15.45 -31.34
N ASN A 228 -45.68 -16.65 -31.24
CA ASN A 228 -46.42 -17.88 -30.89
C ASN A 228 -46.33 -18.28 -29.41
N GLY A 229 -45.98 -17.35 -28.52
CA GLY A 229 -45.93 -17.59 -27.08
C GLY A 229 -44.69 -18.40 -26.59
N GLY A 230 -43.75 -18.72 -27.44
CA GLY A 230 -42.48 -19.37 -27.07
C GLY A 230 -41.41 -18.34 -26.65
N TYR A 231 -40.30 -18.83 -26.07
CA TYR A 231 -39.15 -18.02 -25.68
C TYR A 231 -37.93 -18.50 -26.45
N THR A 232 -37.15 -17.59 -27.00
CA THR A 232 -35.84 -17.90 -27.57
C THR A 232 -34.76 -17.18 -26.80
N LEU A 233 -33.65 -17.89 -26.53
CA LEU A 233 -32.43 -17.32 -25.97
C LEU A 233 -31.58 -16.77 -27.14
N ARG A 234 -31.30 -15.48 -27.11
CA ARG A 234 -30.26 -14.90 -28.00
C ARG A 234 -28.97 -14.78 -27.20
N SER A 235 -27.96 -15.46 -27.66
CA SER A 235 -26.56 -15.34 -27.20
C SER A 235 -25.93 -14.05 -27.71
#